data_b7c775859273288e5708136c93e6efdf
#
_entry.id   b7c775859273288e5708136c93e6efdf
#
_cell.length_a   1.000
_cell.length_b   1.000
_cell.length_c   1.000
_cell.angle_alpha   90.00
_cell.angle_beta   90.00
_cell.angle_gamma   90.00
#
_symmetry.space_group_name_H-M   'P 1'
#
loop_
_entity.id
_entity.type
_entity.pdbx_description
1 polymer ?
#
loop_
_entity_poly.entity_id
_entity_poly.type
_entity_poly.pdbx_seq_one_letter_code
_entity_poly.pdbx_strand_id
1 'polypeptide(L)'
;RLVYINGKFVNEKDAKISIFDSALMFGDMVFEMTRSFNKKQFKLKEHLERLYYGIKIYRIPMKLTIKELEKICYETIEKNEPFFNETDEHRLMINVSRGPLGIYAPVFDNKIESTVVVADFPLKWTVAYMAPLYDEGVNAVLVNQRAIPAHLADPKIKNRSRM
;
A
#
# COMPACT_ATOMS: atom_id res chain seq x y z
N ARG A 1 -5.18 15.12 6.72
CA ARG A 1 -4.80 13.82 7.29
C ARG A 1 -3.30 13.66 7.28
N LEU A 2 -2.83 12.72 8.08
CA LEU A 2 -1.41 12.36 8.19
C LEU A 2 -1.13 11.04 7.47
N VAL A 3 0.03 10.98 6.85
CA VAL A 3 0.58 9.81 6.18
C VAL A 3 1.91 9.48 6.85
N TYR A 4 2.10 8.22 7.21
CA TYR A 4 3.42 7.74 7.60
C TYR A 4 4.28 7.50 6.36
N ILE A 5 5.48 8.05 6.35
CA ILE A 5 6.48 7.81 5.30
C ILE A 5 7.88 7.75 5.93
N ASN A 6 8.55 6.61 5.80
CA ASN A 6 9.95 6.39 6.22
C ASN A 6 10.28 6.96 7.61
N GLY A 7 9.51 6.58 8.65
CA GLY A 7 9.75 6.97 10.04
C GLY A 7 9.11 8.29 10.48
N LYS A 8 8.39 9.00 9.61
CA LYS A 8 7.76 10.28 9.92
C LYS A 8 6.28 10.31 9.55
N PHE A 9 5.48 11.01 10.34
CA PHE A 9 4.14 11.41 9.96
C PHE A 9 4.18 12.79 9.32
N VAL A 10 3.67 12.90 8.11
CA VAL A 10 3.60 14.16 7.34
C VAL A 10 2.17 14.42 6.89
N ASN A 11 1.84 15.68 6.59
CA ASN A 11 0.55 15.98 5.98
C ASN A 11 0.43 15.26 4.62
N GLU A 12 -0.76 14.77 4.27
CA GLU A 12 -0.98 14.04 3.01
C GLU A 12 -0.55 14.81 1.76
N LYS A 13 -0.63 16.16 1.78
CA LYS A 13 -0.19 17.02 0.67
C LYS A 13 1.35 17.03 0.53
N ASP A 14 2.05 16.74 1.62
CA ASP A 14 3.52 16.77 1.69
C ASP A 14 4.12 15.36 1.62
N ALA A 15 3.28 14.31 1.57
CA ALA A 15 3.70 12.92 1.41
C ALA A 15 4.20 12.69 -0.02
N LYS A 16 5.51 12.85 -0.23
CA LYS A 16 6.17 12.73 -1.53
C LYS A 16 7.19 11.61 -1.53
N ILE A 17 7.30 10.90 -2.64
CA ILE A 17 8.38 9.94 -2.90
C ILE A 17 9.29 10.48 -4.00
N SER A 18 10.53 10.02 -4.03
CA SER A 18 11.48 10.40 -5.06
C SER A 18 11.05 9.90 -6.44
N ILE A 19 11.35 10.67 -7.50
CA ILE A 19 11.21 10.21 -8.89
C ILE A 19 12.15 9.04 -9.21
N PHE A 20 13.19 8.82 -8.40
CA PHE A 20 14.12 7.70 -8.52
C PHE A 20 13.70 6.47 -7.72
N ASP A 21 12.53 6.50 -7.08
CA ASP A 21 12.00 5.34 -6.38
C ASP A 21 11.66 4.21 -7.37
N SER A 22 12.09 3.01 -7.04
CA SER A 22 11.88 1.83 -7.90
C SER A 22 10.40 1.51 -8.13
N ALA A 23 9.53 1.90 -7.22
CA ALA A 23 8.08 1.78 -7.42
C ALA A 23 7.60 2.61 -8.60
N LEU A 24 8.09 3.86 -8.72
CA LEU A 24 7.71 4.74 -9.82
C LEU A 24 8.37 4.31 -11.14
N MET A 25 9.65 3.95 -11.09
CA MET A 25 10.42 3.62 -12.30
C MET A 25 10.09 2.25 -12.89
N PHE A 26 9.81 1.25 -12.04
CA PHE A 26 9.72 -0.17 -12.46
C PHE A 26 8.53 -0.92 -11.87
N GLY A 27 7.73 -0.30 -11.01
CA GLY A 27 6.70 -1.03 -10.27
C GLY A 27 7.25 -2.02 -9.24
N ASP A 28 8.55 -1.91 -8.86
CA ASP A 28 9.22 -2.80 -7.91
C ASP A 28 8.78 -2.48 -6.48
N MET A 29 7.59 -2.95 -6.17
CA MET A 29 6.94 -2.73 -4.88
C MET A 29 5.90 -3.81 -4.58
N VAL A 30 5.59 -3.96 -3.31
CA VAL A 30 4.44 -4.71 -2.82
C VAL A 30 3.52 -3.80 -2.02
N PHE A 31 2.24 -4.14 -1.97
CA PHE A 31 1.28 -3.31 -1.24
C PHE A 31 0.15 -4.13 -0.64
N GLU A 32 -0.49 -3.56 0.37
CA GLU A 32 -1.73 -4.06 0.92
C GLU A 32 -2.76 -2.95 1.07
N MET A 33 -4.01 -3.36 1.08
CA MET A 33 -5.13 -2.50 1.43
C MET A 33 -6.09 -3.29 2.31
N THR A 34 -6.43 -2.71 3.45
CA THR A 34 -7.43 -3.25 4.37
C THR A 34 -8.60 -2.29 4.51
N ARG A 35 -9.67 -2.75 5.12
CA ARG A 35 -10.78 -1.90 5.54
C ARG A 35 -11.13 -2.17 6.99
N SER A 36 -11.84 -1.24 7.61
CA SER A 36 -12.49 -1.49 8.89
C SER A 36 -13.95 -1.92 8.73
N PHE A 37 -14.50 -2.50 9.79
CA PHE A 37 -15.92 -2.69 10.08
C PHE A 37 -16.16 -2.25 11.53
N ASN A 38 -17.05 -1.32 11.76
CA ASN A 38 -17.23 -0.67 13.07
C ASN A 38 -15.91 -0.16 13.64
N LYS A 39 -15.13 0.54 12.82
CA LYS A 39 -13.79 1.10 13.13
C LYS A 39 -12.70 0.04 13.44
N LYS A 40 -13.02 -1.25 13.43
CA LYS A 40 -12.05 -2.33 13.65
C LYS A 40 -11.47 -2.82 12.33
N GLN A 41 -10.14 -2.83 12.22
CA GLN A 41 -9.47 -3.32 11.01
C GLN A 41 -9.76 -4.80 10.77
N PHE A 42 -10.17 -5.12 9.55
CA PHE A 42 -10.45 -6.50 9.16
C PHE A 42 -9.18 -7.19 8.72
N LYS A 43 -8.78 -8.22 9.49
CA LYS A 43 -7.66 -9.12 9.14
C LYS A 43 -6.33 -8.40 8.85
N LEU A 44 -6.01 -7.31 9.56
CA LEU A 44 -4.77 -6.56 9.34
C LEU A 44 -3.54 -7.47 9.45
N LYS A 45 -3.52 -8.39 10.43
CA LYS A 45 -2.39 -9.30 10.65
C LYS A 45 -2.13 -10.17 9.41
N GLU A 46 -3.17 -10.82 8.87
CA GLU A 46 -3.05 -11.68 7.68
C GLU A 46 -2.63 -10.88 6.43
N HIS A 47 -3.08 -9.63 6.32
CA HIS A 47 -2.61 -8.73 5.28
C HIS A 47 -1.13 -8.40 5.42
N LEU A 48 -0.65 -8.14 6.64
CA LEU A 48 0.77 -7.89 6.89
C LEU A 48 1.62 -9.14 6.65
N GLU A 49 1.17 -10.32 7.04
CA GLU A 49 1.85 -11.58 6.75
C GLU A 49 2.02 -11.77 5.23
N ARG A 50 0.99 -11.51 4.43
CA ARG A 50 1.07 -11.57 2.96
C ARG A 50 1.99 -10.50 2.39
N LEU A 51 1.98 -9.28 2.93
CA LEU A 51 2.89 -8.20 2.55
C LEU A 51 4.35 -8.64 2.74
N TYR A 52 4.67 -9.19 3.92
CA TYR A 52 6.02 -9.66 4.24
C TYR A 52 6.44 -10.90 3.43
N TYR A 53 5.50 -11.74 3.05
CA TYR A 53 5.77 -12.79 2.07
C TYR A 53 6.26 -12.18 0.75
N GLY A 54 5.57 -11.18 0.21
CA GLY A 54 5.98 -10.49 -1.00
C GLY A 54 7.34 -9.77 -0.85
N ILE A 55 7.56 -9.07 0.27
CA ILE A 55 8.84 -8.43 0.63
C ILE A 55 9.99 -9.44 0.59
N LYS A 56 9.79 -10.63 1.17
CA LYS A 56 10.80 -11.70 1.19
C LYS A 56 11.10 -12.23 -0.21
N ILE A 57 10.08 -12.52 -1.02
CA ILE A 57 10.26 -13.06 -2.38
C ILE A 57 10.95 -12.04 -3.28
N TYR A 58 10.55 -10.77 -3.21
CA TYR A 58 11.17 -9.69 -4.00
C TYR A 58 12.48 -9.18 -3.39
N ARG A 59 12.89 -9.70 -2.21
CA ARG A 59 14.11 -9.28 -1.50
C ARG A 59 14.18 -7.77 -1.30
N ILE A 60 13.06 -7.15 -0.93
CA ILE A 60 13.02 -5.74 -0.58
C ILE A 60 13.69 -5.55 0.79
N PRO A 61 14.67 -4.63 0.94
CA PRO A 61 15.43 -4.46 2.18
C PRO A 61 14.59 -3.76 3.26
N MET A 62 13.63 -4.47 3.86
CA MET A 62 12.73 -3.96 4.89
C MET A 62 13.36 -4.06 6.27
N LYS A 63 13.46 -2.92 6.98
CA LYS A 63 14.01 -2.86 8.33
C LYS A 63 12.96 -3.10 9.42
N LEU A 64 11.71 -2.72 9.18
CA LEU A 64 10.63 -2.88 10.15
C LEU A 64 10.18 -4.34 10.26
N THR A 65 9.93 -4.79 11.47
CA THR A 65 9.24 -6.06 11.73
C THR A 65 7.75 -5.94 11.46
N ILE A 66 7.04 -7.07 11.33
CA ILE A 66 5.56 -7.09 11.19
C ILE A 66 4.89 -6.35 12.35
N LYS A 67 5.36 -6.55 13.59
CA LYS A 67 4.80 -5.90 14.79
C LYS A 67 4.99 -4.38 14.78
N GLU A 68 6.15 -3.92 14.34
CA GLU A 68 6.41 -2.47 14.23
C GLU A 68 5.54 -1.84 13.16
N LEU A 69 5.39 -2.50 11.99
CA LEU A 69 4.52 -2.01 10.93
C LEU A 69 3.04 -2.04 11.34
N GLU A 70 2.60 -3.07 12.07
CA GLU A 70 1.25 -3.15 12.65
C GLU A 70 0.99 -1.98 13.59
N LYS A 71 1.93 -1.68 14.49
CA LYS A 71 1.84 -0.51 15.38
C LYS A 71 1.71 0.80 14.60
N ILE A 72 2.53 0.98 13.55
CA ILE A 72 2.46 2.16 12.66
C ILE A 72 1.09 2.25 11.97
N CYS A 73 0.52 1.12 11.55
CA CYS A 73 -0.81 1.09 10.95
C CYS A 73 -1.88 1.62 11.92
N TYR A 74 -1.90 1.12 13.15
CA TYR A 74 -2.86 1.60 14.17
C TYR A 74 -2.60 3.05 14.57
N GLU A 75 -1.35 3.46 14.71
CA GLU A 75 -1.01 4.87 14.97
C GLU A 75 -1.45 5.80 13.83
N THR A 76 -1.36 5.34 12.58
CA THR A 76 -1.86 6.09 11.41
C THR A 76 -3.37 6.28 11.49
N ILE A 77 -4.11 5.24 11.86
CA ILE A 77 -5.56 5.30 12.03
C ILE A 77 -5.92 6.26 13.15
N GLU A 78 -5.32 6.09 14.34
CA GLU A 78 -5.58 6.93 15.52
C GLU A 78 -5.36 8.42 15.23
N LYS A 79 -4.24 8.75 14.58
CA LYS A 79 -3.94 10.13 14.19
C LYS A 79 -4.92 10.71 13.17
N ASN A 80 -5.56 9.87 12.39
CA ASN A 80 -6.50 10.28 11.34
C ASN A 80 -7.96 10.24 11.78
N GLU A 81 -8.31 9.52 12.86
CA GLU A 81 -9.68 9.42 13.37
C GLU A 81 -10.39 10.79 13.49
N PRO A 82 -9.75 11.87 13.98
CA PRO A 82 -10.40 13.19 14.07
C PRO A 82 -10.84 13.80 12.74
N PHE A 83 -10.36 13.26 11.61
CA PHE A 83 -10.71 13.73 10.26
C PHE A 83 -11.79 12.86 9.59
N PHE A 84 -12.36 11.89 10.31
CA PHE A 84 -13.41 10.99 9.84
C PHE A 84 -14.75 11.35 10.48
N ASN A 85 -15.85 11.13 9.76
CA ASN A 85 -17.18 11.18 10.35
C ASN A 85 -17.44 9.88 11.15
N GLU A 86 -18.39 9.91 12.06
CA GLU A 86 -18.73 8.75 12.90
C GLU A 86 -19.05 7.48 12.07
N THR A 87 -19.72 7.66 10.93
CA THR A 87 -20.12 6.56 10.05
C THR A 87 -19.07 6.15 9.04
N ASP A 88 -17.94 6.88 8.95
CA ASP A 88 -16.88 6.54 8.01
C ASP A 88 -16.09 5.32 8.48
N GLU A 89 -15.84 4.42 7.56
CA GLU A 89 -14.92 3.31 7.76
C GLU A 89 -13.53 3.65 7.20
N HIS A 90 -12.50 3.10 7.82
CA HIS A 90 -11.11 3.30 7.39
C HIS A 90 -10.76 2.42 6.21
N ARG A 91 -10.01 2.97 5.27
CA ARG A 91 -9.31 2.22 4.24
C ARG A 91 -7.82 2.49 4.38
N LEU A 92 -7.13 1.52 4.95
CA LEU A 92 -5.69 1.59 5.16
C LEU A 92 -4.95 1.07 3.93
N MET A 93 -4.01 1.84 3.41
CA MET A 93 -3.13 1.47 2.32
C MET A 93 -1.69 1.43 2.81
N ILE A 94 -1.02 0.31 2.56
CA ILE A 94 0.37 0.06 2.94
C ILE A 94 1.16 -0.20 1.66
N ASN A 95 2.14 0.62 1.36
CA ASN A 95 3.03 0.46 0.20
C ASN A 95 4.47 0.31 0.68
N VAL A 96 5.17 -0.67 0.13
CA VAL A 96 6.59 -0.91 0.40
C VAL A 96 7.32 -1.11 -0.92
N SER A 97 8.24 -0.22 -1.24
CA SER A 97 9.13 -0.35 -2.39
C SER A 97 10.57 -0.63 -1.94
N ARG A 98 11.42 -1.03 -2.90
CA ARG A 98 12.87 -1.14 -2.67
C ARG A 98 13.51 0.21 -2.37
N GLY A 99 12.83 1.34 -2.65
CA GLY A 99 13.40 2.67 -2.63
C GLY A 99 14.19 2.98 -3.90
N PRO A 100 15.00 4.04 -3.90
CA PRO A 100 15.89 4.36 -5.03
C PRO A 100 16.89 3.24 -5.31
N LEU A 101 17.22 3.03 -6.59
CA LEU A 101 18.22 2.04 -6.96
C LEU A 101 19.65 2.51 -6.63
N GLY A 102 20.57 1.55 -6.42
CA GLY A 102 21.96 1.80 -6.06
C GLY A 102 22.72 2.73 -7.02
N ILE A 103 22.36 2.73 -8.31
CA ILE A 103 22.94 3.65 -9.30
C ILE A 103 22.64 5.13 -9.02
N TYR A 104 21.59 5.41 -8.24
CA TYR A 104 21.19 6.77 -7.84
C TYR A 104 21.67 7.13 -6.42
N ALA A 105 22.45 6.26 -5.77
CA ALA A 105 22.95 6.49 -4.41
C ALA A 105 23.60 7.88 -4.20
N PRO A 106 24.40 8.42 -5.13
CA PRO A 106 25.00 9.74 -4.95
C PRO A 106 23.99 10.88 -4.77
N VAL A 107 22.77 10.75 -5.33
CA VAL A 107 21.70 11.75 -5.17
C VAL A 107 21.18 11.79 -3.72
N PHE A 108 21.39 10.71 -2.95
CA PHE A 108 20.90 10.51 -1.60
C PHE A 108 22.02 10.38 -0.56
N ASP A 109 23.16 11.03 -0.78
CA ASP A 109 24.35 10.94 0.09
C ASP A 109 24.75 9.49 0.42
N ASN A 110 24.57 8.58 -0.53
CA ASN A 110 24.78 7.13 -0.39
C ASN A 110 23.90 6.46 0.68
N LYS A 111 22.81 7.11 1.10
CA LYS A 111 21.83 6.57 2.07
C LYS A 111 20.56 6.14 1.35
N ILE A 112 20.56 4.89 0.88
CA ILE A 112 19.38 4.31 0.22
C ILE A 112 18.69 3.35 1.18
N GLU A 113 17.36 3.50 1.29
CA GLU A 113 16.50 2.65 2.11
C GLU A 113 15.22 2.33 1.33
N SER A 114 14.55 1.25 1.71
CA SER A 114 13.20 0.96 1.21
C SER A 114 12.25 2.10 1.57
N THR A 115 11.31 2.38 0.68
CA THR A 115 10.26 3.36 0.95
C THR A 115 9.04 2.65 1.54
N VAL A 116 8.64 3.05 2.73
CA VAL A 116 7.46 2.53 3.45
C VAL A 116 6.45 3.66 3.62
N VAL A 117 5.26 3.48 3.06
CA VAL A 117 4.16 4.45 3.16
C VAL A 117 2.94 3.77 3.75
N VAL A 118 2.35 4.37 4.80
CA VAL A 118 1.06 3.96 5.35
C VAL A 118 0.13 5.16 5.30
N ALA A 119 -0.97 5.02 4.56
CA ALA A 119 -1.99 6.06 4.41
C ALA A 119 -3.36 5.51 4.80
N ASP A 120 -4.18 6.36 5.41
CA ASP A 120 -5.53 6.06 5.83
C ASP A 120 -6.51 7.10 5.28
N PHE A 121 -7.58 6.64 4.66
CA PHE A 121 -8.60 7.49 4.05
C PHE A 121 -10.01 6.87 4.15
N PRO A 122 -11.07 7.68 4.08
CA PRO A 122 -12.43 7.17 4.17
C PRO A 122 -12.74 6.14 3.08
N LEU A 123 -13.22 4.97 3.49
CA LEU A 123 -13.58 3.89 2.57
C LEU A 123 -14.61 4.35 1.53
N LYS A 124 -15.53 5.25 1.92
CA LYS A 124 -16.57 5.79 1.03
C LYS A 124 -16.02 6.42 -0.24
N TRP A 125 -14.82 6.97 -0.25
CA TRP A 125 -14.23 7.56 -1.45
C TRP A 125 -14.06 6.56 -2.59
N THR A 126 -13.92 5.30 -2.26
CA THR A 126 -13.75 4.23 -3.26
C THR A 126 -15.01 3.44 -3.51
N VAL A 127 -15.85 3.24 -2.48
CA VAL A 127 -17.05 2.42 -2.62
C VAL A 127 -18.26 3.21 -3.10
N ALA A 128 -18.36 4.50 -2.81
CA ALA A 128 -19.49 5.32 -3.25
C ALA A 128 -19.64 5.36 -4.79
N TYR A 129 -18.51 5.44 -5.50
CA TYR A 129 -18.54 5.39 -6.97
C TYR A 129 -18.98 4.02 -7.52
N MET A 130 -18.70 2.95 -6.78
CA MET A 130 -19.04 1.59 -7.19
C MET A 130 -20.44 1.15 -6.73
N ALA A 131 -21.02 1.86 -5.76
CA ALA A 131 -22.30 1.46 -5.17
C ALA A 131 -23.43 1.27 -6.22
N PRO A 132 -23.64 2.16 -7.21
CA PRO A 132 -24.69 1.97 -8.22
C PRO A 132 -24.51 0.69 -9.04
N LEU A 133 -23.27 0.22 -9.22
CA LEU A 133 -22.99 -0.97 -10.03
C LEU A 133 -23.52 -2.26 -9.40
N TYR A 134 -23.82 -2.26 -8.10
CA TYR A 134 -24.42 -3.41 -7.42
C TYR A 134 -25.90 -3.56 -7.74
N ASP A 135 -26.58 -2.46 -8.08
CA ASP A 135 -28.00 -2.45 -8.47
C ASP A 135 -28.15 -2.54 -9.98
N GLU A 136 -27.32 -1.83 -10.74
CA GLU A 136 -27.42 -1.71 -12.20
C GLU A 136 -26.66 -2.83 -12.94
N GLY A 137 -25.68 -3.45 -12.26
CA GLY A 137 -24.76 -4.40 -12.87
C GLY A 137 -23.71 -3.73 -13.76
N VAL A 138 -22.90 -4.54 -14.43
CA VAL A 138 -21.83 -4.08 -15.35
C VAL A 138 -21.76 -4.98 -16.57
N ASN A 139 -21.37 -4.42 -17.69
CA ASN A 139 -21.04 -5.19 -18.89
C ASN A 139 -19.62 -5.76 -18.74
N ALA A 140 -19.49 -7.09 -18.80
CA ALA A 140 -18.21 -7.77 -18.77
C ALA A 140 -17.79 -8.13 -20.21
N VAL A 141 -16.55 -7.82 -20.55
CA VAL A 141 -15.95 -8.14 -21.86
C VAL A 141 -14.77 -9.08 -21.65
N LEU A 142 -14.75 -10.19 -22.37
CA LEU A 142 -13.60 -11.07 -22.43
C LEU A 142 -12.57 -10.52 -23.41
N VAL A 143 -11.39 -10.22 -22.89
CA VAL A 143 -10.26 -9.75 -23.71
C VAL A 143 -9.34 -10.91 -24.07
N ASN A 144 -8.62 -10.80 -25.19
CA ASN A 144 -7.64 -11.81 -25.60
C ASN A 144 -6.39 -11.84 -24.74
N GLN A 145 -6.18 -10.81 -23.93
CA GLN A 145 -5.04 -10.69 -23.04
C GLN A 145 -5.15 -11.70 -21.88
N ARG A 146 -4.06 -12.41 -21.61
CA ARG A 146 -3.99 -13.41 -20.55
C ARG A 146 -3.23 -12.86 -19.35
N ALA A 147 -3.58 -13.32 -18.16
CA ALA A 147 -2.80 -13.06 -16.95
C ALA A 147 -1.39 -13.67 -17.05
N ILE A 148 -0.43 -13.08 -16.34
CA ILE A 148 0.93 -13.63 -16.23
C ILE A 148 0.83 -15.05 -15.64
N PRO A 149 1.42 -16.07 -16.28
CA PRO A 149 1.40 -17.42 -15.76
C PRO A 149 2.09 -17.53 -14.39
N ALA A 150 1.55 -18.38 -13.52
CA ALA A 150 2.03 -18.53 -12.14
C ALA A 150 3.51 -18.97 -12.03
N HIS A 151 4.06 -19.63 -13.05
CA HIS A 151 5.48 -20.00 -13.09
C HIS A 151 6.42 -18.83 -13.41
N LEU A 152 5.90 -17.71 -13.93
CA LEU A 152 6.66 -16.48 -14.18
C LEU A 152 6.55 -15.48 -13.05
N ALA A 153 5.38 -15.42 -12.39
CA ALA A 153 5.19 -14.54 -11.22
C ALA A 153 4.20 -15.20 -10.25
N ASP A 154 4.59 -15.30 -8.98
CA ASP A 154 3.72 -15.86 -7.94
C ASP A 154 2.46 -15.01 -7.78
N PRO A 155 1.26 -15.52 -8.05
CA PRO A 155 0.00 -14.77 -7.97
C PRO A 155 -0.39 -14.37 -6.54
N LYS A 156 0.24 -14.96 -5.51
CA LYS A 156 0.06 -14.55 -4.10
C LYS A 156 0.69 -13.20 -3.79
N ILE A 157 1.69 -12.78 -4.57
CA ILE A 157 2.36 -11.51 -4.36
C ILE A 157 1.46 -10.38 -4.86
N LYS A 158 1.08 -9.50 -3.95
CA LYS A 158 0.29 -8.31 -4.28
C LYS A 158 1.21 -7.17 -4.64
N ASN A 159 1.44 -6.99 -5.94
CA ASN A 159 2.25 -5.89 -6.51
C ASN A 159 1.42 -5.00 -7.44
N ARG A 160 2.02 -3.92 -7.94
CA ARG A 160 1.37 -3.02 -8.91
C ARG A 160 1.79 -3.25 -10.36
N SER A 161 2.76 -4.11 -10.63
CA SER A 161 3.12 -4.57 -11.97
C SER A 161 2.10 -5.58 -12.48
N ARG A 162 1.06 -5.12 -13.14
CA ARG A 162 -0.03 -5.96 -13.66
C ARG A 162 -0.15 -5.95 -15.18
N MET A 163 0.89 -5.49 -15.84
CA MET A 163 0.92 -5.49 -17.31
C MET A 163 1.58 -6.75 -17.85
#